data_36a9ff4f00fbba0fdb5e79401651ea64
#
_entry.id   36a9ff4f00fbba0fdb5e79401651ea64
#
_cell.length_a   1.000
_cell.length_b   1.000
_cell.length_c   1.000
_cell.angle_alpha   90.00
_cell.angle_beta   90.00
_cell.angle_gamma   90.00
#
_symmetry.space_group_name_H-M   'P 1'
#
loop_
_entity.id
_entity.type
_entity.pdbx_description
1 polymer ?
#
loop_
_entity_poly.entity_id
_entity_poly.type
_entity_poly.pdbx_seq_one_letter_code
_entity_poly.pdbx_strand_id
1 'polypeptide(L)' 'MKLTILNFEDSNVYQIDMRIVPIWDELWTSEDYEDFLTDNEFKLSNIEWMVGEDTEILNMKYNG' A
#
# COMPACT_ATOMS: atom_id res chain seq x y z
N MET A 1 -9.89 -1.61 -5.50
CA MET A 1 -8.63 -2.20 -4.96
C MET A 1 -7.80 -1.10 -4.33
N LYS A 2 -7.43 -1.27 -3.09
CA LYS A 2 -6.61 -0.29 -2.37
C LYS A 2 -5.28 -0.89 -1.98
N LEU A 3 -4.21 -0.13 -2.18
CA LEU A 3 -2.86 -0.49 -1.76
C LEU A 3 -2.54 0.30 -0.50
N THR A 4 -2.25 -0.42 0.57
CA THR A 4 -1.91 0.18 1.87
C THR A 4 -0.44 -0.10 2.18
N ILE A 5 0.29 0.93 2.55
CA ILE A 5 1.73 0.88 2.75
C ILE A 5 2.08 1.38 4.14
N LEU A 6 2.79 0.55 4.91
CA LEU A 6 3.36 0.94 6.19
C LEU A 6 4.82 1.33 5.92
N ASN A 7 5.13 2.61 6.01
CA ASN A 7 6.49 3.09 5.75
C ASN A 7 7.22 3.33 7.06
N PHE A 8 8.22 2.50 7.34
CA PHE A 8 8.99 2.56 8.59
C PHE A 8 10.03 3.68 8.61
N GLU A 9 10.38 4.25 7.45
CA GLU A 9 11.31 5.38 7.40
C GLU A 9 10.72 6.65 7.99
N ASP A 10 9.44 6.91 7.73
CA ASP A 10 8.76 8.12 8.19
C ASP A 10 7.65 7.83 9.21
N SER A 11 7.44 6.58 9.57
CA SER A 11 6.41 6.13 10.50
C SER A 11 4.99 6.49 10.05
N ASN A 12 4.76 6.56 8.75
CA ASN A 12 3.45 6.89 8.19
C ASN A 12 2.81 5.70 7.47
N VAL A 13 1.50 5.76 7.40
CA VAL A 13 0.69 4.81 6.64
C VAL A 13 0.13 5.52 5.42
N TYR A 14 0.37 4.96 4.25
CA TYR A 14 -0.14 5.49 2.98
C TYR A 14 -1.17 4.53 2.41
N GLN A 15 -2.18 5.09 1.77
CA GLN A 15 -3.18 4.28 1.09
C GLN A 15 -3.55 4.96 -0.23
N ILE A 16 -3.58 4.17 -1.31
CA ILE A 16 -4.01 4.67 -2.62
C ILE A 16 -5.05 3.73 -3.20
N ASP A 17 -6.08 4.32 -3.80
CA ASP A 17 -7.06 3.58 -4.58
C ASP A 17 -6.46 3.31 -5.96
N MET A 18 -6.19 2.05 -6.25
CA MET A 18 -5.51 1.67 -7.49
C MET A 18 -6.32 1.96 -8.74
N ARG A 19 -7.63 2.18 -8.60
CA ARG A 19 -8.49 2.54 -9.74
C ARG A 19 -8.12 3.88 -10.36
N ILE A 20 -7.45 4.76 -9.62
CA ILE A 20 -6.99 6.06 -10.14
C ILE A 20 -5.63 5.98 -10.82
N VAL A 21 -4.97 4.83 -10.77
CA VAL A 21 -3.65 4.61 -11.37
C VAL A 21 -3.83 4.09 -12.79
N PRO A 22 -3.49 4.88 -13.83
CA PRO A 22 -3.81 4.50 -15.21
C PRO A 22 -3.20 3.19 -15.70
N ILE A 23 -2.01 2.84 -15.19
CA ILE A 23 -1.31 1.62 -15.61
C ILE A 23 -1.75 0.39 -14.84
N TRP A 24 -2.58 0.56 -13.80
CA TRP A 24 -3.01 -0.56 -12.96
C TRP A 24 -3.92 -1.52 -13.74
N ASP A 25 -3.73 -2.81 -13.47
CA ASP A 25 -4.54 -3.90 -14.02
C ASP A 25 -4.91 -4.84 -12.88
N GLU A 26 -6.12 -5.37 -12.88
CA GLU A 26 -6.59 -6.32 -11.87
C GLU A 26 -5.75 -7.60 -11.81
N LEU A 27 -5.01 -7.89 -12.88
CA LEU A 27 -4.14 -9.07 -12.95
C LEU A 27 -2.72 -8.82 -12.43
N TRP A 28 -2.46 -7.64 -11.87
CA TRP A 28 -1.14 -7.36 -11.31
C TRP A 28 -0.74 -8.39 -10.27
N THR A 29 0.50 -8.87 -10.39
CA THR A 29 1.12 -9.75 -9.41
C THR A 29 1.79 -8.94 -8.32
N SER A 30 2.30 -9.63 -7.28
CA SER A 30 3.10 -8.97 -6.23
C SER A 30 4.29 -8.20 -6.82
N GLU A 31 4.93 -8.77 -7.85
CA GLU A 31 6.06 -8.12 -8.51
C GLU A 31 5.67 -6.81 -9.18
N ASP A 32 4.48 -6.75 -9.80
CA ASP A 32 3.98 -5.53 -10.41
C ASP A 32 3.76 -4.44 -9.36
N TYR A 33 3.20 -4.79 -8.21
CA TYR A 33 3.03 -3.84 -7.10
C TYR A 33 4.38 -3.38 -6.56
N GLU A 34 5.34 -4.28 -6.44
CA GLU A 34 6.68 -3.93 -5.97
C GLU A 34 7.37 -2.96 -6.92
N ASP A 35 7.23 -3.17 -8.22
CA ASP A 35 7.76 -2.24 -9.23
C ASP A 35 7.09 -0.86 -9.12
N PHE A 36 5.78 -0.85 -8.91
CA PHE A 36 5.04 0.40 -8.71
C PHE A 36 5.54 1.14 -7.46
N LEU A 37 5.73 0.42 -6.36
CA LEU A 37 6.22 1.01 -5.11
C LEU A 37 7.63 1.59 -5.28
N THR A 38 8.50 0.85 -5.94
CA THR A 38 9.87 1.30 -6.21
C THR A 38 9.89 2.54 -7.11
N ASP A 39 9.03 2.57 -8.13
CA ASP A 39 8.90 3.72 -9.02
C ASP A 39 8.38 4.96 -8.29
N ASN A 40 7.67 4.77 -7.19
CA ASN A 40 7.16 5.86 -6.35
C ASN A 40 8.07 6.13 -5.14
N GLU A 41 9.32 5.72 -5.23
CA GLU A 41 10.38 6.03 -4.28
C GLU A 41 10.26 5.36 -2.91
N PHE A 42 9.45 4.30 -2.81
CA PHE A 42 9.44 3.49 -1.61
C PHE A 42 10.58 2.47 -1.67
N LYS A 43 11.22 2.24 -0.53
CA LYS A 43 12.25 1.21 -0.40
C LYS A 43 11.60 -0.04 0.17
N LEU A 44 11.56 -1.12 -0.60
CA LEU A 44 10.87 -2.36 -0.21
C LEU A 44 11.38 -2.92 1.11
N SER A 45 12.66 -2.71 1.43
CA SER A 45 13.24 -3.18 2.69
C SER A 45 12.72 -2.41 3.92
N ASN A 46 12.13 -1.24 3.72
CA ASN A 46 11.69 -0.35 4.80
C ASN A 46 10.17 -0.20 4.86
N ILE A 47 9.43 -1.03 4.13
CA ILE A 47 7.97 -0.97 4.11
C ILE A 47 7.36 -2.36 4.27
N GLU A 48 6.11 -2.36 4.72
CA GLU A 48 5.19 -3.49 4.54
C GLU A 48 4.00 -2.97 3.76
N TRP A 49 3.39 -3.83 2.96
CA TRP A 49 2.27 -3.42 2.12
C TRP A 49 1.26 -4.56 1.94
N MET A 50 0.03 -4.16 1.63
CA MET A 50 -1.02 -5.12 1.31
C MET A 50 -1.99 -4.51 0.32
N VAL A 51 -2.68 -5.35 -0.43
CA VAL A 51 -3.78 -4.93 -1.29
C VAL A 51 -5.07 -5.62 -0.87
N GLY A 52 -6.17 -4.88 -0.96
CA GLY A 52 -7.50 -5.40 -0.66
C GLY A 52 -8.56 -4.60 -1.39
N GLU A 53 -9.73 -5.17 -1.59
CA GLU A 53 -10.80 -4.50 -2.33
C GLU A 53 -11.34 -3.27 -1.61
N ASP A 54 -11.61 -3.41 -0.32
CA ASP A 54 -12.21 -2.35 0.49
C ASP A 54 -11.45 -2.15 1.81
N THR A 55 -10.12 -2.15 1.72
CA THR A 55 -9.28 -1.97 2.89
C THR A 55 -9.51 -0.60 3.51
N GLU A 56 -9.79 -0.57 4.80
CA GLU A 56 -9.92 0.65 5.58
C GLU A 56 -8.88 0.69 6.69
N ILE A 57 -8.44 1.90 7.03
CA ILE A 57 -7.56 2.11 8.17
C ILE A 57 -8.43 2.43 9.37
N LEU A 58 -8.48 1.49 10.32
CA LEU A 58 -9.32 1.61 11.51
C LEU A 58 -8.47 1.93 12.74
N ASN A 59 -8.86 2.97 13.47
CA ASN A 59 -8.21 3.31 14.72
C ASN A 59 -8.81 2.48 15.83
N MET A 60 -7.97 1.73 16.52
CA MET A 60 -8.41 0.94 17.68
C MET A 60 -8.33 1.79 18.94
N LYS A 61 -9.34 1.62 19.81
CA LYS A 61 -9.27 2.16 21.17
C LYS A 61 -8.66 1.08 22.07
N TYR A 62 -7.71 1.47 22.87
CA TYR A 62 -7.13 0.60 23.88
C TYR A 62 -7.82 0.82 25.22
N ASN A 63 -8.45 -0.23 25.74
CA ASN A 63 -9.14 -0.25 27.03
C ASN A 63 -8.36 -1.16 27.97
N GLY A 64 -7.19 -0.71 28.34
CA GLY A 64 -6.30 -1.54 29.15
C GLY A 64 -6.36 -1.29 30.62
#